data_953e7a9a6c6832003e6b5b8aa7ef998e
#
_entry.id   953e7a9a6c6832003e6b5b8aa7ef998e
#
_cell.length_a   1.000
_cell.length_b   1.000
_cell.length_c   1.000
_cell.angle_alpha   90.00
_cell.angle_beta   90.00
_cell.angle_gamma   90.00
#
_symmetry.space_group_name_H-M   'P 1'
#
loop_
_entity.id
_entity.type
_entity.pdbx_description
1 polymer ?
#
loop_
_entity_poly.entity_id
_entity_poly.type
_entity_poly.pdbx_seq_one_letter_code
_entity_poly.pdbx_strand_id
1 'polypeptide(L)'
;WFSGDLADLDPLNIDEKSQKISNLVGGNENLFSELIRASDASEHQWVLELSNMLISLDFKTEEVMKIRNKSVMQIGIYETNPPKRNFFLSSAKEFMEGRDPAIGLSNSDTLYQIPVENFFSILSVRLNPSKVDGELMNGCFIFDNKKKIKTTIRNQVLEISSYFEEEVCDFIV
;
A
#
# COMPACT_ATOMS: atom_id res chain seq x y z
N TRP A 1 -13.12 3.91 11.79
CA TRP A 1 -14.23 4.11 12.74
C TRP A 1 -14.67 2.76 13.32
N PHE A 2 -14.73 2.63 14.64
CA PHE A 2 -15.07 1.38 15.32
C PHE A 2 -16.54 0.99 15.09
N SER A 3 -16.78 -0.22 14.59
CA SER A 3 -18.12 -0.75 14.28
C SER A 3 -18.93 -1.16 15.51
N GLY A 4 -18.29 -1.35 16.66
CA GLY A 4 -18.85 -1.98 17.87
C GLY A 4 -18.51 -3.47 17.98
N ASP A 5 -17.95 -4.09 16.95
CA ASP A 5 -17.47 -5.47 16.97
C ASP A 5 -16.03 -5.54 17.48
N LEU A 6 -15.80 -6.39 18.49
CA LEU A 6 -14.46 -6.55 19.07
C LEU A 6 -13.43 -7.13 18.08
N ALA A 7 -13.87 -7.90 17.09
CA ALA A 7 -13.01 -8.43 16.05
C ALA A 7 -12.40 -7.34 15.14
N ASP A 8 -13.02 -6.15 15.08
CA ASP A 8 -12.53 -5.01 14.31
C ASP A 8 -11.51 -4.15 15.07
N LEU A 9 -11.27 -4.41 16.35
CA LEU A 9 -10.27 -3.66 17.13
C LEU A 9 -8.84 -4.06 16.77
N ASP A 10 -8.61 -5.35 16.48
CA ASP A 10 -7.30 -5.89 16.13
C ASP A 10 -7.47 -6.93 15.01
N PRO A 11 -7.84 -6.50 13.79
CA PRO A 11 -8.07 -7.40 12.68
C PRO A 11 -6.77 -8.04 12.22
N LEU A 12 -6.84 -9.30 11.80
CA LEU A 12 -5.70 -9.97 11.14
C LEU A 12 -5.23 -9.13 9.95
N ASN A 13 -3.91 -9.09 9.74
CA ASN A 13 -3.38 -8.51 8.51
C ASN A 13 -3.86 -9.30 7.28
N ILE A 14 -3.78 -8.68 6.11
CA ILE A 14 -4.35 -9.26 4.88
C ILE A 14 -3.67 -10.58 4.52
N ASP A 15 -2.37 -10.72 4.73
CA ASP A 15 -1.60 -11.92 4.36
C ASP A 15 -2.02 -13.12 5.22
N GLU A 16 -2.08 -12.92 6.53
CA GLU A 16 -2.52 -13.96 7.47
C GLU A 16 -3.99 -14.35 7.25
N LYS A 17 -4.86 -13.37 7.05
CA LYS A 17 -6.27 -13.60 6.77
C LYS A 17 -6.46 -14.38 5.47
N SER A 18 -5.74 -14.00 4.41
CA SER A 18 -5.80 -14.65 3.10
C SER A 18 -5.31 -16.10 3.18
N GLN A 19 -4.22 -16.35 3.92
CA GLN A 19 -3.72 -17.70 4.12
C GLN A 19 -4.72 -18.60 4.86
N LYS A 20 -5.35 -18.07 5.92
CA LYS A 20 -6.38 -18.82 6.68
C LYS A 20 -7.59 -19.13 5.81
N ILE A 21 -8.06 -18.16 5.02
CA ILE A 21 -9.22 -18.36 4.11
C ILE A 21 -8.86 -19.35 3.01
N SER A 22 -7.69 -19.24 2.39
CA SER A 22 -7.24 -20.21 1.38
C SER A 22 -7.22 -21.63 1.94
N ASN A 23 -6.66 -21.83 3.12
CA ASN A 23 -6.66 -23.13 3.78
C ASN A 23 -8.08 -23.65 4.06
N LEU A 24 -8.99 -22.78 4.49
CA LEU A 24 -10.38 -23.12 4.78
C LEU A 24 -11.15 -23.61 3.54
N VAL A 25 -10.88 -23.00 2.37
CA VAL A 25 -11.55 -23.39 1.11
C VAL A 25 -10.82 -24.50 0.35
N GLY A 26 -9.70 -25.01 0.89
CA GLY A 26 -8.95 -26.11 0.30
C GLY A 26 -7.84 -25.71 -0.69
N GLY A 27 -7.37 -24.47 -0.58
CA GLY A 27 -6.18 -23.97 -1.30
C GLY A 27 -6.45 -22.83 -2.27
N ASN A 28 -5.36 -22.26 -2.77
CA ASN A 28 -5.39 -21.06 -3.65
C ASN A 28 -6.12 -21.32 -4.98
N GLU A 29 -6.07 -22.55 -5.51
CA GLU A 29 -6.78 -22.90 -6.76
C GLU A 29 -8.32 -22.84 -6.58
N ASN A 30 -8.83 -23.24 -5.42
CA ASN A 30 -10.25 -23.15 -5.13
C ASN A 30 -10.69 -21.69 -4.95
N LEU A 31 -9.83 -20.87 -4.30
CA LEU A 31 -10.07 -19.43 -4.16
C LEU A 31 -10.08 -18.73 -5.53
N PHE A 32 -9.17 -19.13 -6.43
CA PHE A 32 -9.13 -18.62 -7.80
C PHE A 32 -10.33 -19.08 -8.62
N SER A 33 -10.77 -20.32 -8.46
CA SER A 33 -11.98 -20.82 -9.12
C SER A 33 -13.23 -20.04 -8.68
N GLU A 34 -13.31 -19.67 -7.41
CA GLU A 34 -14.38 -18.79 -6.91
C GLU A 34 -14.29 -17.38 -7.49
N LEU A 35 -13.07 -16.83 -7.68
CA LEU A 35 -12.88 -15.56 -8.36
C LEU A 35 -13.46 -15.58 -9.78
N ILE A 36 -13.20 -16.65 -10.54
CA ILE A 36 -13.75 -16.83 -11.90
C ILE A 36 -15.28 -16.90 -11.83
N ARG A 37 -15.83 -17.76 -10.95
CA ARG A 37 -17.28 -17.86 -10.76
C ARG A 37 -17.93 -16.50 -10.45
N ALA A 38 -17.35 -15.75 -9.52
CA ALA A 38 -17.84 -14.43 -9.13
C ALA A 38 -17.78 -13.42 -10.28
N SER A 39 -16.70 -13.48 -11.10
CA SER A 39 -16.56 -12.66 -12.30
C SER A 39 -17.65 -12.95 -13.32
N ASP A 40 -17.94 -14.24 -13.57
CA ASP A 40 -18.97 -14.67 -14.51
C ASP A 40 -20.38 -14.30 -14.02
N ALA A 41 -20.57 -14.33 -12.70
CA ALA A 41 -21.83 -13.92 -12.05
C ALA A 41 -21.98 -12.38 -11.91
N SER A 42 -21.00 -11.60 -12.35
CA SER A 42 -20.99 -10.13 -12.20
C SER A 42 -21.03 -9.65 -10.74
N GLU A 43 -20.53 -10.45 -9.82
CA GLU A 43 -20.40 -10.12 -8.40
C GLU A 43 -19.15 -9.25 -8.16
N HIS A 44 -19.12 -8.06 -8.78
CA HIS A 44 -17.91 -7.24 -8.93
C HIS A 44 -17.22 -6.90 -7.61
N GLN A 45 -17.98 -6.60 -6.55
CA GLN A 45 -17.39 -6.31 -5.24
C GLN A 45 -16.70 -7.55 -4.66
N TRP A 46 -17.33 -8.71 -4.80
CA TRP A 46 -16.75 -9.98 -4.35
C TRP A 46 -15.46 -10.33 -5.12
N VAL A 47 -15.45 -10.04 -6.42
CA VAL A 47 -14.21 -10.14 -7.24
C VAL A 47 -13.09 -9.28 -6.67
N LEU A 48 -13.36 -8.05 -6.21
CA LEU A 48 -12.33 -7.19 -5.61
C LEU A 48 -11.77 -7.78 -4.31
N GLU A 49 -12.63 -8.33 -3.46
CA GLU A 49 -12.22 -8.91 -2.18
C GLU A 49 -11.39 -10.19 -2.38
N LEU A 50 -11.85 -11.11 -3.24
CA LEU A 50 -11.10 -12.31 -3.60
C LEU A 50 -9.76 -11.99 -4.26
N SER A 51 -9.73 -11.00 -5.15
CA SER A 51 -8.49 -10.58 -5.81
C SER A 51 -7.46 -9.99 -4.82
N ASN A 52 -7.90 -9.25 -3.80
CA ASN A 52 -7.00 -8.78 -2.75
C ASN A 52 -6.32 -9.95 -2.03
N MET A 53 -7.07 -11.01 -1.74
CA MET A 53 -6.54 -12.19 -1.07
C MET A 53 -5.53 -12.94 -1.96
N LEU A 54 -5.86 -13.15 -3.23
CA LEU A 54 -4.98 -13.86 -4.18
C LEU A 54 -3.71 -13.08 -4.49
N ILE A 55 -3.78 -11.76 -4.59
CA ILE A 55 -2.62 -10.88 -4.78
C ILE A 55 -1.71 -10.95 -3.54
N SER A 56 -2.28 -10.90 -2.33
CA SER A 56 -1.54 -11.03 -1.08
C SER A 56 -0.81 -12.39 -0.96
N LEU A 57 -1.37 -13.45 -1.55
CA LEU A 57 -0.78 -14.78 -1.61
C LEU A 57 0.20 -14.97 -2.79
N ASP A 58 0.44 -13.93 -3.57
CA ASP A 58 1.23 -13.96 -4.83
C ASP A 58 0.80 -15.09 -5.78
N PHE A 59 -0.51 -15.32 -5.87
CA PHE A 59 -1.07 -16.41 -6.64
C PHE A 59 -1.71 -15.93 -7.94
N LYS A 60 -1.15 -16.35 -9.11
CA LYS A 60 -1.64 -15.97 -10.45
C LYS A 60 -1.89 -14.47 -10.60
N THR A 61 -1.03 -13.64 -10.01
CA THR A 61 -1.22 -12.20 -9.82
C THR A 61 -1.59 -11.47 -11.10
N GLU A 62 -0.96 -11.80 -12.23
CA GLU A 62 -1.27 -11.16 -13.52
C GLU A 62 -2.70 -11.46 -14.01
N GLU A 63 -3.14 -12.72 -13.91
CA GLU A 63 -4.49 -13.12 -14.31
C GLU A 63 -5.54 -12.50 -13.39
N VAL A 64 -5.28 -12.56 -12.08
CA VAL A 64 -6.13 -11.95 -11.05
C VAL A 64 -6.30 -10.45 -11.30
N MET A 65 -5.22 -9.73 -11.61
CA MET A 65 -5.26 -8.29 -11.88
C MET A 65 -6.08 -7.96 -13.14
N LYS A 66 -6.03 -8.78 -14.17
CA LYS A 66 -6.87 -8.61 -15.38
C LYS A 66 -8.36 -8.75 -15.06
N ILE A 67 -8.73 -9.77 -14.26
CA ILE A 67 -10.12 -10.01 -13.83
C ILE A 67 -10.58 -8.88 -12.92
N ARG A 68 -9.78 -8.51 -11.94
CA ARG A 68 -10.02 -7.39 -11.04
C ARG A 68 -10.30 -6.10 -11.80
N ASN A 69 -9.46 -5.76 -12.78
CA ASN A 69 -9.60 -4.50 -13.52
C ASN A 69 -10.91 -4.41 -14.29
N LYS A 70 -11.39 -5.52 -14.87
CA LYS A 70 -12.72 -5.56 -15.49
C LYS A 70 -13.82 -5.21 -14.48
N SER A 71 -13.76 -5.75 -13.27
CA SER A 71 -14.74 -5.48 -12.22
C SER A 71 -14.65 -4.05 -11.69
N VAL A 72 -13.44 -3.51 -11.51
CA VAL A 72 -13.20 -2.10 -11.14
C VAL A 72 -13.86 -1.17 -12.16
N MET A 73 -13.68 -1.44 -13.45
CA MET A 73 -14.30 -0.64 -14.51
C MET A 73 -15.84 -0.72 -14.46
N GLN A 74 -16.41 -1.91 -14.28
CA GLN A 74 -17.85 -2.08 -14.20
C GLN A 74 -18.45 -1.34 -12.99
N ILE A 75 -17.84 -1.44 -11.81
CA ILE A 75 -18.26 -0.65 -10.65
C ILE A 75 -18.22 0.84 -10.98
N GLY A 76 -17.11 1.33 -11.56
CA GLY A 76 -16.95 2.74 -11.91
C GLY A 76 -18.00 3.24 -12.91
N ILE A 77 -18.40 2.44 -13.89
CA ILE A 77 -19.42 2.83 -14.91
C ILE A 77 -20.77 3.06 -14.24
N TYR A 78 -21.16 2.22 -13.29
CA TYR A 78 -22.48 2.30 -12.65
C TYR A 78 -22.49 3.12 -11.34
N GLU A 79 -21.32 3.58 -10.86
CA GLU A 79 -21.23 4.37 -9.64
C GLU A 79 -21.82 5.78 -9.84
N THR A 80 -22.73 6.16 -8.96
CA THR A 80 -23.42 7.47 -9.01
C THR A 80 -22.71 8.56 -8.23
N ASN A 81 -21.88 8.20 -7.24
CA ASN A 81 -21.09 9.16 -6.47
C ASN A 81 -19.86 9.60 -7.30
N PRO A 82 -19.74 10.89 -7.72
CA PRO A 82 -18.71 11.33 -8.64
C PRO A 82 -17.27 11.09 -8.16
N PRO A 83 -16.87 11.42 -6.93
CA PRO A 83 -15.55 11.10 -6.41
C PRO A 83 -15.22 9.60 -6.46
N LYS A 84 -16.15 8.77 -6.01
CA LYS A 84 -15.98 7.31 -6.00
C LYS A 84 -15.88 6.74 -7.41
N ARG A 85 -16.74 7.20 -8.32
CA ARG A 85 -16.70 6.86 -9.75
C ARG A 85 -15.34 7.19 -10.36
N ASN A 86 -14.87 8.43 -10.17
CA ASN A 86 -13.58 8.85 -10.71
C ASN A 86 -12.44 8.00 -10.18
N PHE A 87 -12.46 7.64 -8.91
CA PHE A 87 -11.44 6.78 -8.31
C PHE A 87 -11.38 5.42 -9.01
N PHE A 88 -12.52 4.75 -9.19
CA PHE A 88 -12.57 3.46 -9.89
C PHE A 88 -12.12 3.55 -11.35
N LEU A 89 -12.63 4.53 -12.10
CA LEU A 89 -12.29 4.67 -13.51
C LEU A 89 -10.83 5.07 -13.74
N SER A 90 -10.26 5.93 -12.89
CA SER A 90 -8.84 6.28 -12.94
C SER A 90 -7.96 5.07 -12.64
N SER A 91 -8.28 4.30 -11.60
CA SER A 91 -7.53 3.08 -11.26
C SER A 91 -7.57 2.05 -12.40
N ALA A 92 -8.73 1.88 -13.03
CA ALA A 92 -8.84 0.97 -14.17
C ALA A 92 -7.99 1.43 -15.36
N LYS A 93 -7.98 2.74 -15.64
CA LYS A 93 -7.18 3.34 -16.71
C LYS A 93 -5.67 3.22 -16.44
N GLU A 94 -5.24 3.52 -15.24
CA GLU A 94 -3.82 3.40 -14.82
C GLU A 94 -3.31 1.98 -15.03
N PHE A 95 -4.10 0.98 -14.65
CA PHE A 95 -3.76 -0.42 -14.89
C PHE A 95 -3.63 -0.73 -16.40
N MET A 96 -4.57 -0.25 -17.23
CA MET A 96 -4.54 -0.48 -18.69
C MET A 96 -3.35 0.20 -19.37
N GLU A 97 -2.93 1.37 -18.88
CA GLU A 97 -1.78 2.14 -19.37
C GLU A 97 -0.44 1.66 -18.80
N GLY A 98 -0.45 0.65 -17.92
CA GLY A 98 0.75 0.15 -17.23
C GLY A 98 1.38 1.20 -16.32
N ARG A 99 0.61 2.16 -15.87
CA ARG A 99 1.07 3.15 -14.88
C ARG A 99 0.97 2.53 -13.49
N ASP A 100 2.09 2.54 -12.78
CA ASP A 100 2.05 2.31 -11.34
C ASP A 100 1.15 3.42 -10.74
N PRO A 101 0.16 3.10 -9.89
CA PRO A 101 -0.57 4.08 -9.11
C PRO A 101 0.35 4.73 -8.07
N ALA A 102 1.56 5.06 -8.48
CA ALA A 102 2.50 5.83 -7.69
C ALA A 102 1.80 7.13 -7.31
N ILE A 103 1.44 7.20 -6.07
CA ILE A 103 0.98 8.39 -5.38
C ILE A 103 1.66 9.60 -6.02
N GLY A 104 0.88 10.56 -6.44
CA GLY A 104 1.28 11.72 -7.24
C GLY A 104 2.38 12.65 -6.70
N LEU A 105 3.37 12.08 -5.99
CA LEU A 105 4.68 12.66 -5.72
C LEU A 105 5.67 12.42 -6.88
N SER A 106 5.24 11.78 -7.96
CA SER A 106 6.13 11.41 -9.07
C SER A 106 6.44 12.56 -10.04
N ASN A 107 5.91 13.74 -9.83
CA ASN A 107 6.36 14.91 -10.57
C ASN A 107 7.54 15.54 -9.83
N SER A 108 8.74 15.49 -10.45
CA SER A 108 9.97 16.10 -9.91
C SER A 108 9.74 17.55 -9.44
N ASP A 109 8.97 18.32 -10.20
CA ASP A 109 8.70 19.72 -9.89
C ASP A 109 7.93 19.89 -8.57
N THR A 110 7.03 18.96 -8.24
CA THR A 110 6.31 18.96 -6.97
C THR A 110 7.23 18.58 -5.81
N LEU A 111 8.14 17.62 -6.02
CA LEU A 111 9.11 17.22 -5.00
C LEU A 111 10.07 18.35 -4.63
N TYR A 112 10.53 19.13 -5.60
CA TYR A 112 11.40 20.29 -5.36
C TYR A 112 10.74 21.43 -4.58
N GLN A 113 9.41 21.51 -4.56
CA GLN A 113 8.65 22.52 -3.83
C GLN A 113 8.38 22.13 -2.37
N ILE A 114 8.54 20.85 -2.01
CA ILE A 114 8.32 20.38 -0.65
C ILE A 114 9.53 20.75 0.22
N PRO A 115 9.34 21.46 1.34
CA PRO A 115 10.41 21.65 2.32
C PRO A 115 10.99 20.30 2.74
N VAL A 116 12.32 20.22 2.84
CA VAL A 116 13.01 18.95 3.08
C VAL A 116 12.55 18.27 4.38
N GLU A 117 12.22 19.04 5.40
CA GLU A 117 11.69 18.51 6.66
C GLU A 117 10.32 17.81 6.47
N ASN A 118 9.47 18.39 5.63
CA ASN A 118 8.17 17.81 5.30
C ASN A 118 8.33 16.53 4.47
N PHE A 119 9.29 16.52 3.54
CA PHE A 119 9.61 15.32 2.78
C PHE A 119 10.01 14.16 3.70
N PHE A 120 10.93 14.39 4.63
CA PHE A 120 11.34 13.37 5.60
C PHE A 120 10.18 12.95 6.53
N SER A 121 9.33 13.90 6.94
CA SER A 121 8.14 13.60 7.74
C SER A 121 7.15 12.66 7.00
N ILE A 122 7.03 12.81 5.69
CA ILE A 122 6.23 11.89 4.87
C ILE A 122 6.83 10.48 4.85
N LEU A 123 8.16 10.35 4.88
CA LEU A 123 8.82 9.04 4.91
C LEU A 123 8.52 8.26 6.18
N SER A 124 8.29 8.94 7.33
CA SER A 124 8.00 8.28 8.60
C SER A 124 6.73 7.41 8.55
N VAL A 125 5.72 7.83 7.79
CA VAL A 125 4.47 7.07 7.62
C VAL A 125 4.53 6.03 6.50
N ARG A 126 5.67 5.93 5.79
CA ARG A 126 5.88 4.99 4.69
C ARG A 126 6.81 3.83 5.04
N LEU A 127 7.40 3.86 6.21
CA LEU A 127 8.22 2.75 6.68
C LEU A 127 7.36 1.48 6.78
N ASN A 128 7.84 0.39 6.20
CA ASN A 128 7.22 -0.91 6.41
C ASN A 128 7.77 -1.53 7.71
N PRO A 129 6.96 -1.61 8.79
CA PRO A 129 7.43 -2.06 10.09
C PRO A 129 8.01 -3.48 10.05
N SER A 130 7.40 -4.37 9.28
CA SER A 130 7.80 -5.78 9.19
C SER A 130 9.18 -6.00 8.59
N LYS A 131 9.70 -5.01 7.83
CA LYS A 131 11.03 -5.09 7.19
C LYS A 131 12.16 -4.56 8.06
N VAL A 132 11.85 -3.92 9.17
CA VAL A 132 12.81 -3.26 10.07
C VAL A 132 12.69 -3.73 11.51
N ASP A 133 12.13 -4.93 11.69
CA ASP A 133 11.96 -5.51 13.03
C ASP A 133 13.32 -5.79 13.67
N GLY A 134 13.53 -5.30 14.89
CA GLY A 134 14.77 -5.41 15.63
C GLY A 134 15.92 -4.51 15.15
N GLU A 135 15.73 -3.75 14.07
CA GLU A 135 16.78 -2.87 13.54
C GLU A 135 16.88 -1.56 14.33
N LEU A 136 18.12 -1.13 14.55
CA LEU A 136 18.47 0.20 15.04
C LEU A 136 19.42 0.84 14.02
N MET A 137 19.00 1.93 13.39
CA MET A 137 19.78 2.60 12.35
C MET A 137 19.66 4.13 12.45
N ASN A 138 20.76 4.83 12.36
CA ASN A 138 20.83 6.28 12.37
C ASN A 138 21.40 6.78 11.03
N GLY A 139 20.56 7.37 10.20
CA GLY A 139 20.96 8.04 8.97
C GLY A 139 21.03 9.55 9.18
N CYS A 140 22.10 10.19 8.70
CA CYS A 140 22.30 11.62 8.84
C CYS A 140 22.44 12.25 7.46
N PHE A 141 21.69 13.32 7.23
CA PHE A 141 21.64 14.04 5.96
C PHE A 141 22.04 15.50 6.17
N ILE A 142 23.01 15.97 5.39
CA ILE A 142 23.52 17.34 5.44
C ILE A 142 23.31 17.98 4.07
N PHE A 143 22.49 19.03 4.03
CA PHE A 143 22.16 19.74 2.81
C PHE A 143 23.03 21.00 2.62
N ASP A 144 23.21 21.44 1.39
CA ASP A 144 24.03 22.60 1.02
C ASP A 144 23.70 23.89 1.80
N ASN A 145 22.43 24.06 2.21
CA ASN A 145 21.96 25.16 3.04
C ASN A 145 22.29 24.99 4.54
N LYS A 146 23.14 24.04 4.90
CA LYS A 146 23.51 23.64 6.27
C LYS A 146 22.35 23.09 7.09
N LYS A 147 21.24 22.75 6.47
CA LYS A 147 20.19 21.99 7.15
C LYS A 147 20.68 20.58 7.43
N LYS A 148 20.41 20.11 8.64
CA LYS A 148 20.77 18.77 9.10
C LYS A 148 19.52 18.01 9.49
N ILE A 149 19.35 16.79 8.97
CA ILE A 149 18.25 15.90 9.33
C ILE A 149 18.83 14.56 9.75
N LYS A 150 18.42 14.10 10.91
CA LYS A 150 18.69 12.74 11.38
C LYS A 150 17.42 11.91 11.27
N THR A 151 17.57 10.73 10.72
CA THR A 151 16.56 9.68 10.74
C THR A 151 17.01 8.58 11.69
N THR A 152 16.14 8.13 12.57
CA THR A 152 16.44 7.01 13.47
C THR A 152 15.35 5.97 13.31
N ILE A 153 15.72 4.77 12.86
CA ILE A 153 14.83 3.61 12.87
C ILE A 153 15.05 2.92 14.19
N ARG A 154 14.00 2.81 15.00
CA ARG A 154 13.97 2.00 16.22
C ARG A 154 12.54 1.57 16.55
N ASN A 155 12.39 0.40 17.13
CA ASN A 155 11.08 -0.15 17.49
C ASN A 155 10.08 -0.09 16.33
N GLN A 156 10.55 -0.38 15.10
CA GLN A 156 9.74 -0.36 13.86
C GLN A 156 9.18 1.02 13.50
N VAL A 157 9.71 2.11 14.05
CA VAL A 157 9.31 3.49 13.78
C VAL A 157 10.46 4.28 13.19
N LEU A 158 10.20 5.14 12.21
CA LEU A 158 11.13 6.13 11.70
C LEU A 158 10.91 7.46 12.40
N GLU A 159 11.84 7.82 13.25
CA GLU A 159 11.89 9.12 13.93
C GLU A 159 12.73 10.12 13.10
N ILE A 160 12.35 11.39 13.09
CA ILE A 160 13.04 12.44 12.36
C ILE A 160 13.37 13.57 13.31
N SER A 161 14.64 14.02 13.27
CA SER A 161 15.15 15.12 14.07
C SER A 161 15.92 16.11 13.18
N SER A 162 15.78 17.39 13.48
CA SER A 162 16.50 18.48 12.79
C SER A 162 17.88 18.79 13.38
N TYR A 163 18.26 18.13 14.47
CA TYR A 163 19.56 18.28 15.13
C TYR A 163 20.19 16.93 15.41
N PHE A 164 21.50 16.80 15.18
CA PHE A 164 22.28 15.62 15.55
C PHE A 164 23.77 15.96 15.74
N GLU A 165 24.45 15.12 16.50
CA GLU A 165 25.88 15.03 16.58
C GLU A 165 26.37 13.96 15.60
N GLU A 166 27.40 14.25 14.80
CA GLU A 166 27.87 13.36 13.72
C GLU A 166 28.37 11.99 14.22
N GLU A 167 28.84 11.93 15.47
CA GLU A 167 29.32 10.70 16.12
C GLU A 167 28.22 9.64 16.33
N VAL A 168 26.95 10.00 16.17
CA VAL A 168 25.78 9.10 16.40
C VAL A 168 25.21 8.57 15.08
N CYS A 169 25.88 8.81 13.96
CA CYS A 169 25.37 8.45 12.64
C CYS A 169 26.02 7.16 12.14
N ASP A 170 25.22 6.20 11.71
CA ASP A 170 25.70 4.98 11.04
C ASP A 170 26.15 5.28 9.60
N PHE A 171 25.56 6.29 8.99
CA PHE A 171 25.97 6.84 7.68
C PHE A 171 25.61 8.33 7.57
N ILE A 172 26.36 9.07 6.75
CA ILE A 172 26.15 10.49 6.47
C ILE A 172 26.07 10.69 4.94
N VAL A 173 25.06 11.46 4.51
CA VAL A 173 24.81 11.82 3.11
C VAL A 173 24.77 13.33 2.94
#